data_445a4f9f5c797ea6f3ad558bfce5a607
#
_entry.id   445a4f9f5c797ea6f3ad558bfce5a607
#
_cell.length_a   1.000
_cell.length_b   1.000
_cell.length_c   1.000
_cell.angle_alpha   90.00
_cell.angle_beta   90.00
_cell.angle_gamma   90.00
#
_symmetry.space_group_name_H-M   'P 1'
#
loop_
_entity.id
_entity.type
_entity.pdbx_description
1 polymer ?
#
loop_
_entity_poly.entity_id
_entity_poly.type
_entity_poly.pdbx_seq_one_letter_code
_entity_poly.pdbx_strand_id
1 'polypeptide(L)'
;MPFAAGLWDALQRDLPLLFPQIILIVTATVMLWPGDVFVPRGDKRRWAYVTVIALLLSAFTVSGTPVGQGFNGMFQVDGITRGFQYLVLAAGVITVLLSQLQLDALGEQTVEYYALLLFSCAGMLFLVGASDLVSIYFSLELMALCIYILVAYLRTQARSIEAGVKYFLLGAFSSGILLFGISLLFAAGGGVTTNLAELNQRLALAPPSSSLLVFLGVLMVLVGFCFKVAAVPFHMWSPDAYDGAPTPITAFMSMAPKAASMAAFLRVFGTGFNGVSSDWMAPLAFVAAASMILGNVAALRQQTMKRLLAYSSIAHVGYMLLGVMAAGSPGGAQAVWLYMLTYLLMQSGAFAIVIFLQGKGEGERIDDFRGLGRTRPLLAFAMMVIMLSLAGVPPLLGFFSKFYLFKLAMEQGHVTLTVIALLTSAVAAYYYLAVVALMYFKEPAASTEAPRPMGLVTTWVVGLSCALVLLGTCFGAKLLDWAATIV
;
A
#
# COMPACT_ATOMS: atom_id res chain seq x y z
N MET A 1 -44.06 11.56 -8.89
CA MET A 1 -43.26 10.35 -9.10
C MET A 1 -42.10 10.49 -10.14
N PRO A 2 -41.88 11.62 -10.82
CA PRO A 2 -40.73 11.77 -11.75
C PRO A 2 -39.36 11.74 -11.05
N PHE A 3 -39.27 12.19 -9.77
CA PHE A 3 -38.03 12.17 -8.99
C PHE A 3 -37.52 10.73 -8.71
N ALA A 4 -38.41 9.80 -8.38
CA ALA A 4 -38.06 8.42 -8.13
C ALA A 4 -37.60 7.67 -9.39
N ALA A 5 -38.19 7.98 -10.56
CA ALA A 5 -37.79 7.41 -11.83
C ALA A 5 -36.37 7.88 -12.22
N GLY A 6 -36.09 9.16 -12.12
CA GLY A 6 -34.75 9.71 -12.40
C GLY A 6 -33.65 9.21 -11.45
N LEU A 7 -33.98 8.97 -10.18
CA LEU A 7 -33.06 8.36 -9.22
C LEU A 7 -32.77 6.90 -9.57
N TRP A 8 -33.79 6.16 -10.00
CA TRP A 8 -33.62 4.76 -10.39
C TRP A 8 -32.75 4.62 -11.65
N ASP A 9 -32.99 5.45 -12.66
CA ASP A 9 -32.18 5.48 -13.87
C ASP A 9 -30.72 5.85 -13.60
N ALA A 10 -30.46 6.82 -12.70
CA ALA A 10 -29.13 7.18 -12.26
C ALA A 10 -28.45 6.02 -11.51
N LEU A 11 -29.16 5.34 -10.61
CA LEU A 11 -28.64 4.17 -9.88
C LEU A 11 -28.30 3.02 -10.83
N GLN A 12 -29.17 2.70 -11.79
CA GLN A 12 -28.89 1.63 -12.76
C GLN A 12 -27.66 1.93 -13.62
N ARG A 13 -27.43 3.18 -13.98
CA ARG A 13 -26.27 3.61 -14.75
C ARG A 13 -24.97 3.56 -13.93
N ASP A 14 -25.02 4.02 -12.68
CA ASP A 14 -23.82 4.25 -11.86
C ASP A 14 -23.43 3.03 -11.04
N LEU A 15 -24.39 2.14 -10.67
CA LEU A 15 -24.15 0.96 -9.87
C LEU A 15 -23.09 -0.01 -10.45
N PRO A 16 -23.03 -0.26 -11.77
CA PRO A 16 -22.01 -1.11 -12.37
C PRO A 16 -20.57 -0.66 -12.09
N LEU A 17 -20.35 0.66 -11.86
CA LEU A 17 -19.03 1.20 -11.51
C LEU A 17 -18.52 0.69 -10.17
N LEU A 18 -19.42 0.25 -9.28
CA LEU A 18 -19.12 -0.20 -7.92
C LEU A 18 -19.19 -1.72 -7.75
N PHE A 19 -19.40 -2.51 -8.79
CA PHE A 19 -19.51 -3.96 -8.67
C PHE A 19 -18.32 -4.61 -7.95
N PRO A 20 -17.06 -4.24 -8.21
CA PRO A 20 -15.92 -4.81 -7.49
C PRO A 20 -16.01 -4.61 -5.97
N GLN A 21 -16.40 -3.42 -5.53
CA GLN A 21 -16.56 -3.07 -4.10
C GLN A 21 -17.75 -3.78 -3.47
N ILE A 22 -18.89 -3.81 -4.18
CA ILE A 22 -20.14 -4.44 -3.71
C ILE A 22 -19.91 -5.92 -3.41
N ILE A 23 -19.20 -6.64 -4.28
CA ILE A 23 -18.87 -8.06 -4.07
C ILE A 23 -18.14 -8.25 -2.74
N LEU A 24 -17.14 -7.42 -2.45
CA LEU A 24 -16.37 -7.53 -1.21
C LEU A 24 -17.23 -7.21 0.02
N ILE A 25 -18.04 -6.13 -0.04
CA ILE A 25 -18.90 -5.71 1.08
C ILE A 25 -19.97 -6.75 1.35
N VAL A 26 -20.67 -7.23 0.30
CA VAL A 26 -21.72 -8.23 0.46
C VAL A 26 -21.13 -9.52 1.03
N THR A 27 -19.99 -9.98 0.49
CA THR A 27 -19.33 -11.19 0.99
C THR A 27 -18.94 -11.04 2.46
N ALA A 28 -18.28 -9.91 2.84
CA ALA A 28 -17.90 -9.65 4.23
C ALA A 28 -19.11 -9.61 5.17
N THR A 29 -20.19 -8.95 4.75
CA THR A 29 -21.43 -8.85 5.54
C THR A 29 -22.10 -10.20 5.70
N VAL A 30 -22.20 -10.99 4.63
CA VAL A 30 -22.76 -12.35 4.67
C VAL A 30 -21.90 -13.27 5.54
N MET A 31 -20.58 -13.13 5.53
CA MET A 31 -19.69 -13.89 6.42
C MET A 31 -19.95 -13.59 7.90
N LEU A 32 -20.21 -12.34 8.27
CA LEU A 32 -20.43 -11.94 9.67
C LEU A 32 -21.81 -12.31 10.20
N TRP A 33 -22.88 -12.28 9.38
CA TRP A 33 -24.25 -12.46 9.86
C TRP A 33 -24.55 -13.89 10.31
N PRO A 34 -24.30 -14.95 9.50
CA PRO A 34 -24.57 -16.33 9.88
C PRO A 34 -23.32 -17.19 10.10
N GLY A 35 -22.14 -16.59 10.06
CA GLY A 35 -20.88 -17.32 9.92
C GLY A 35 -20.68 -18.48 10.87
N ASP A 36 -21.04 -18.33 12.14
CA ASP A 36 -20.95 -19.40 13.14
C ASP A 36 -22.18 -20.35 13.15
N VAL A 37 -23.29 -19.97 12.49
CA VAL A 37 -24.52 -20.75 12.47
C VAL A 37 -24.53 -21.81 11.37
N PHE A 38 -24.00 -21.47 10.18
CA PHE A 38 -24.05 -22.34 9.00
C PHE A 38 -22.77 -23.14 8.74
N VAL A 39 -21.66 -22.79 9.39
CA VAL A 39 -20.39 -23.51 9.22
C VAL A 39 -20.09 -24.31 10.49
N PRO A 40 -19.97 -25.65 10.40
CA PRO A 40 -19.56 -26.46 11.54
C PRO A 40 -18.27 -25.92 12.15
N ARG A 41 -18.21 -25.82 13.48
CA ARG A 41 -17.10 -25.25 14.28
C ARG A 41 -15.70 -25.83 14.01
N GLY A 42 -15.55 -26.78 13.06
CA GLY A 42 -14.35 -27.56 12.85
C GLY A 42 -13.38 -27.08 11.76
N ASP A 43 -13.83 -26.30 10.75
CA ASP A 43 -12.98 -25.99 9.59
C ASP A 43 -12.98 -24.49 9.26
N LYS A 44 -12.24 -23.74 10.07
CA LYS A 44 -12.11 -22.27 9.93
C LYS A 44 -11.36 -21.84 8.66
N ARG A 45 -10.64 -22.74 7.98
CA ARG A 45 -9.94 -22.46 6.71
C ARG A 45 -10.89 -22.11 5.57
N ARG A 46 -12.16 -22.53 5.65
CA ARG A 46 -13.16 -22.22 4.62
C ARG A 46 -13.35 -20.72 4.41
N TRP A 47 -13.24 -19.92 5.47
CA TRP A 47 -13.37 -18.47 5.38
C TRP A 47 -12.25 -17.84 4.53
N ALA A 48 -11.05 -18.37 4.61
CA ALA A 48 -9.96 -17.93 3.75
C ALA A 48 -10.26 -18.23 2.26
N TYR A 49 -10.79 -19.42 1.94
CA TYR A 49 -11.17 -19.75 0.55
C TYR A 49 -12.29 -18.83 0.03
N VAL A 50 -13.33 -18.59 0.84
CA VAL A 50 -14.42 -17.66 0.49
C VAL A 50 -13.85 -16.26 0.22
N THR A 51 -12.92 -15.79 1.04
CA THR A 51 -12.27 -14.50 0.89
C THR A 51 -11.44 -14.41 -0.41
N VAL A 52 -10.66 -15.46 -0.72
CA VAL A 52 -9.91 -15.52 -1.98
C VAL A 52 -10.85 -15.50 -3.19
N ILE A 53 -11.92 -16.28 -3.16
CA ILE A 53 -12.92 -16.31 -4.23
C ILE A 53 -13.56 -14.93 -4.42
N ALA A 54 -13.94 -14.24 -3.34
CA ALA A 54 -14.50 -12.90 -3.40
C ALA A 54 -13.52 -11.88 -4.02
N LEU A 55 -12.24 -11.92 -3.62
CA LEU A 55 -11.19 -11.06 -4.17
C LEU A 55 -10.95 -11.33 -5.67
N LEU A 56 -10.91 -12.60 -6.08
CA LEU A 56 -10.76 -12.98 -7.49
C LEU A 56 -11.99 -12.60 -8.33
N LEU A 57 -13.19 -12.79 -7.79
CA LEU A 57 -14.43 -12.38 -8.46
C LEU A 57 -14.49 -10.86 -8.60
N SER A 58 -14.09 -10.12 -7.56
CA SER A 58 -13.94 -8.67 -7.62
C SER A 58 -12.93 -8.26 -8.71
N ALA A 59 -11.76 -8.93 -8.79
CA ALA A 59 -10.76 -8.67 -9.82
C ALA A 59 -11.30 -8.95 -11.23
N PHE A 60 -12.08 -10.00 -11.40
CA PHE A 60 -12.73 -10.30 -12.67
C PHE A 60 -13.70 -9.19 -13.10
N THR A 61 -14.48 -8.64 -12.15
CA THR A 61 -15.44 -7.55 -12.46
C THR A 61 -14.75 -6.22 -12.76
N VAL A 62 -13.54 -5.96 -12.26
CA VAL A 62 -12.75 -4.76 -12.62
C VAL A 62 -12.56 -4.65 -14.13
N SER A 63 -12.29 -5.75 -14.83
CA SER A 63 -12.13 -5.74 -16.30
C SER A 63 -13.40 -5.38 -17.04
N GLY A 64 -14.56 -5.78 -16.53
CA GLY A 64 -15.88 -5.52 -17.10
C GLY A 64 -16.52 -4.20 -16.67
N THR A 65 -15.95 -3.48 -15.70
CA THR A 65 -16.49 -2.20 -15.25
C THR A 65 -16.37 -1.13 -16.34
N PRO A 66 -17.44 -0.40 -16.68
CA PRO A 66 -17.38 0.65 -17.72
C PRO A 66 -16.44 1.78 -17.27
N VAL A 67 -15.76 2.40 -18.26
CA VAL A 67 -14.99 3.64 -18.03
C VAL A 67 -15.94 4.81 -17.97
N GLY A 68 -15.79 5.67 -16.95
CA GLY A 68 -16.64 6.86 -16.82
C GLY A 68 -16.72 7.38 -15.40
N GLN A 69 -17.55 8.39 -15.23
CA GLN A 69 -17.86 8.98 -13.92
C GLN A 69 -19.30 8.65 -13.53
N GLY A 70 -19.52 8.42 -12.25
CA GLY A 70 -20.84 8.19 -11.66
C GLY A 70 -21.01 8.90 -10.32
N PHE A 71 -22.22 8.81 -9.78
CA PHE A 71 -22.57 9.41 -8.49
C PHE A 71 -22.27 10.92 -8.45
N ASN A 72 -22.73 11.63 -9.47
CA ASN A 72 -22.49 13.08 -9.63
C ASN A 72 -21.00 13.47 -9.62
N GLY A 73 -20.14 12.62 -10.21
CA GLY A 73 -18.70 12.88 -10.27
C GLY A 73 -17.95 12.55 -8.97
N MET A 74 -18.57 11.85 -8.01
CA MET A 74 -17.88 11.43 -6.77
C MET A 74 -16.99 10.20 -6.97
N PHE A 75 -17.26 9.40 -8.00
CA PHE A 75 -16.51 8.20 -8.33
C PHE A 75 -16.18 8.13 -9.82
N GLN A 76 -14.96 7.75 -10.14
CA GLN A 76 -14.45 7.68 -11.50
C GLN A 76 -13.75 6.34 -11.75
N VAL A 77 -14.06 5.71 -12.87
CA VAL A 77 -13.34 4.54 -13.37
C VAL A 77 -12.54 4.95 -14.61
N ASP A 78 -11.25 4.95 -14.49
CA ASP A 78 -10.27 5.20 -15.54
C ASP A 78 -9.13 4.17 -15.46
N GLY A 79 -8.08 4.36 -16.23
CA GLY A 79 -6.91 3.49 -16.21
C GLY A 79 -6.23 3.43 -14.84
N ILE A 80 -6.05 4.59 -14.18
CA ILE A 80 -5.48 4.65 -12.81
C ILE A 80 -6.32 3.80 -11.86
N THR A 81 -7.65 4.00 -11.88
CA THR A 81 -8.57 3.24 -11.03
C THR A 81 -8.40 1.73 -11.24
N ARG A 82 -8.48 1.26 -12.48
CA ARG A 82 -8.35 -0.19 -12.77
C ARG A 82 -6.99 -0.75 -12.38
N GLY A 83 -5.92 -0.04 -12.76
CA GLY A 83 -4.56 -0.47 -12.48
C GLY A 83 -4.27 -0.64 -10.99
N PHE A 84 -4.66 0.33 -10.17
CA PHE A 84 -4.44 0.26 -8.73
C PHE A 84 -5.44 -0.66 -8.01
N GLN A 85 -6.67 -0.82 -8.51
CA GLN A 85 -7.61 -1.84 -7.99
C GLN A 85 -7.03 -3.25 -8.12
N TYR A 86 -6.38 -3.59 -9.25
CA TYR A 86 -5.70 -4.88 -9.39
C TYR A 86 -4.56 -5.07 -8.39
N LEU A 87 -3.77 -4.01 -8.10
CA LEU A 87 -2.71 -4.09 -7.08
C LEU A 87 -3.28 -4.34 -5.69
N VAL A 88 -4.36 -3.66 -5.32
CA VAL A 88 -5.04 -3.84 -4.02
C VAL A 88 -5.57 -5.28 -3.89
N LEU A 89 -6.27 -5.77 -4.91
CA LEU A 89 -6.84 -7.11 -4.90
C LEU A 89 -5.77 -8.20 -4.88
N ALA A 90 -4.68 -8.04 -5.64
CA ALA A 90 -3.54 -8.95 -5.61
C ALA A 90 -2.89 -8.99 -4.22
N ALA A 91 -2.67 -7.82 -3.59
CA ALA A 91 -2.15 -7.74 -2.23
C ALA A 91 -3.10 -8.40 -1.22
N GLY A 92 -4.41 -8.24 -1.39
CA GLY A 92 -5.44 -8.91 -0.59
C GLY A 92 -5.34 -10.44 -0.69
N VAL A 93 -5.28 -10.99 -1.90
CA VAL A 93 -5.13 -12.44 -2.13
C VAL A 93 -3.84 -12.97 -1.47
N ILE A 94 -2.70 -12.31 -1.71
CA ILE A 94 -1.42 -12.69 -1.11
C ILE A 94 -1.52 -12.67 0.42
N THR A 95 -2.15 -11.65 0.99
CA THR A 95 -2.34 -11.54 2.44
C THR A 95 -3.15 -12.67 3.00
N VAL A 96 -4.27 -13.06 2.37
CA VAL A 96 -5.09 -14.20 2.81
C VAL A 96 -4.28 -15.50 2.79
N LEU A 97 -3.51 -15.73 1.72
CA LEU A 97 -2.64 -16.90 1.60
C LEU A 97 -1.58 -16.94 2.71
N LEU A 98 -0.94 -15.80 3.01
CA LEU A 98 0.03 -15.69 4.10
C LEU A 98 -0.62 -15.84 5.48
N SER A 99 -1.85 -15.35 5.64
CA SER A 99 -2.59 -15.42 6.90
C SER A 99 -2.93 -16.86 7.29
N GLN A 100 -3.26 -17.72 6.33
CA GLN A 100 -3.50 -19.13 6.61
C GLN A 100 -2.30 -19.79 7.30
N LEU A 101 -1.08 -19.45 6.88
CA LEU A 101 0.14 -20.05 7.43
C LEU A 101 0.35 -19.67 8.90
N GLN A 102 0.20 -18.39 9.23
CA GLN A 102 0.48 -17.90 10.58
C GLN A 102 -0.70 -18.15 11.55
N LEU A 103 -1.94 -17.88 11.11
CA LEU A 103 -3.10 -18.00 11.97
C LEU A 103 -3.45 -19.46 12.29
N ASP A 104 -3.18 -20.39 11.37
CA ASP A 104 -3.28 -21.83 11.65
C ASP A 104 -2.31 -22.25 12.77
N ALA A 105 -1.07 -21.77 12.70
CA ALA A 105 -0.06 -22.07 13.70
C ALA A 105 -0.40 -21.49 15.09
N LEU A 106 -1.10 -20.34 15.12
CA LEU A 106 -1.52 -19.66 16.35
C LEU A 106 -2.89 -20.12 16.87
N GLY A 107 -3.69 -20.85 16.07
CA GLY A 107 -5.06 -21.22 16.42
C GLY A 107 -6.07 -20.04 16.42
N GLU A 108 -5.69 -18.91 15.87
CA GLU A 108 -6.41 -17.62 15.94
C GLU A 108 -7.22 -17.30 14.66
N GLN A 109 -7.60 -18.32 13.89
CA GLN A 109 -8.45 -18.08 12.72
C GLN A 109 -9.88 -17.79 13.13
N THR A 110 -10.41 -16.63 12.70
CA THR A 110 -11.81 -16.24 12.89
C THR A 110 -12.40 -15.64 11.62
N VAL A 111 -13.71 -15.64 11.52
CA VAL A 111 -14.44 -15.04 10.38
C VAL A 111 -14.24 -13.53 10.33
N GLU A 112 -14.16 -12.89 11.49
CA GLU A 112 -14.01 -11.43 11.63
C GLU A 112 -12.71 -10.93 11.02
N TYR A 113 -11.64 -11.71 11.13
CA TYR A 113 -10.35 -11.36 10.50
C TYR A 113 -10.49 -11.20 8.98
N TYR A 114 -11.10 -12.16 8.33
CA TYR A 114 -11.29 -12.16 6.89
C TYR A 114 -12.32 -11.13 6.43
N ALA A 115 -13.38 -10.93 7.20
CA ALA A 115 -14.38 -9.90 6.91
C ALA A 115 -13.78 -8.49 7.00
N LEU A 116 -12.98 -8.19 8.03
CA LEU A 116 -12.27 -6.92 8.16
C LEU A 116 -11.28 -6.69 7.02
N LEU A 117 -10.60 -7.74 6.56
CA LEU A 117 -9.70 -7.67 5.41
C LEU A 117 -10.47 -7.30 4.13
N LEU A 118 -11.65 -7.93 3.89
CA LEU A 118 -12.52 -7.61 2.75
C LEU A 118 -13.06 -6.18 2.84
N PHE A 119 -13.53 -5.71 4.01
CA PHE A 119 -13.97 -4.32 4.17
C PHE A 119 -12.83 -3.32 3.96
N SER A 120 -11.62 -3.64 4.43
CA SER A 120 -10.45 -2.81 4.17
C SER A 120 -10.13 -2.72 2.67
N CYS A 121 -10.15 -3.86 1.95
CA CYS A 121 -10.00 -3.88 0.50
C CYS A 121 -11.11 -3.09 -0.21
N ALA A 122 -12.37 -3.21 0.22
CA ALA A 122 -13.47 -2.43 -0.35
C ALA A 122 -13.23 -0.92 -0.17
N GLY A 123 -12.82 -0.48 1.03
CA GLY A 123 -12.43 0.91 1.29
C GLY A 123 -11.32 1.40 0.38
N MET A 124 -10.31 0.54 0.12
CA MET A 124 -9.23 0.86 -0.83
C MET A 124 -9.72 0.96 -2.28
N LEU A 125 -10.62 0.07 -2.72
CA LEU A 125 -11.20 0.14 -4.06
C LEU A 125 -12.04 1.40 -4.26
N PHE A 126 -12.77 1.85 -3.22
CA PHE A 126 -13.44 3.15 -3.25
C PHE A 126 -12.43 4.28 -3.32
N LEU A 127 -11.39 4.26 -2.50
CA LEU A 127 -10.36 5.30 -2.44
C LEU A 127 -9.69 5.54 -3.80
N VAL A 128 -9.35 4.45 -4.49
CA VAL A 128 -8.66 4.50 -5.80
C VAL A 128 -9.51 5.19 -6.87
N GLY A 129 -10.83 5.00 -6.84
CA GLY A 129 -11.76 5.61 -7.80
C GLY A 129 -12.41 6.92 -7.32
N ALA A 130 -12.17 7.34 -6.06
CA ALA A 130 -12.76 8.54 -5.53
C ALA A 130 -12.22 9.80 -6.24
N SER A 131 -13.12 10.65 -6.72
CA SER A 131 -12.84 11.92 -7.41
C SER A 131 -13.41 13.15 -6.69
N ASP A 132 -13.75 12.98 -5.42
CA ASP A 132 -14.29 13.98 -4.53
C ASP A 132 -13.60 13.88 -3.15
N LEU A 133 -13.27 15.00 -2.50
CA LEU A 133 -12.51 15.00 -1.25
C LEU A 133 -13.27 14.33 -0.10
N VAL A 134 -14.60 14.42 -0.06
CA VAL A 134 -15.42 13.77 0.97
C VAL A 134 -15.45 12.26 0.75
N SER A 135 -15.59 11.82 -0.50
CA SER A 135 -15.52 10.40 -0.87
C SER A 135 -14.14 9.80 -0.54
N ILE A 136 -13.05 10.55 -0.80
CA ILE A 136 -11.69 10.16 -0.43
C ILE A 136 -11.59 9.99 1.08
N TYR A 137 -12.10 10.95 1.87
CA TYR A 137 -12.06 10.89 3.32
C TYR A 137 -12.76 9.64 3.87
N PHE A 138 -14.02 9.38 3.47
CA PHE A 138 -14.75 8.21 3.94
C PHE A 138 -14.10 6.89 3.51
N SER A 139 -13.55 6.84 2.30
CA SER A 139 -12.84 5.65 1.80
C SER A 139 -11.57 5.37 2.59
N LEU A 140 -10.81 6.43 2.94
CA LEU A 140 -9.63 6.34 3.82
C LEU A 140 -9.99 5.86 5.22
N GLU A 141 -11.10 6.32 5.79
CA GLU A 141 -11.53 5.90 7.12
C GLU A 141 -12.03 4.46 7.13
N LEU A 142 -12.82 4.03 6.14
CA LEU A 142 -13.26 2.65 6.02
C LEU A 142 -12.06 1.69 5.96
N MET A 143 -11.08 1.99 5.12
CA MET A 143 -9.83 1.24 5.05
C MET A 143 -9.10 1.23 6.39
N ALA A 144 -8.92 2.39 7.02
CA ALA A 144 -8.06 2.56 8.17
C ALA A 144 -8.65 1.90 9.44
N LEU A 145 -9.95 2.06 9.71
CA LEU A 145 -10.61 1.45 10.87
C LEU A 145 -10.47 -0.07 10.87
N CYS A 146 -10.65 -0.70 9.71
CA CYS A 146 -10.44 -2.15 9.61
C CYS A 146 -8.99 -2.55 9.91
N ILE A 147 -8.02 -1.78 9.41
CA ILE A 147 -6.59 -2.08 9.62
C ILE A 147 -6.20 -1.85 11.08
N TYR A 148 -6.72 -0.83 11.77
CA TYR A 148 -6.44 -0.60 13.20
C TYR A 148 -6.81 -1.82 14.03
N ILE A 149 -7.98 -2.43 13.76
CA ILE A 149 -8.45 -3.64 14.44
C ILE A 149 -7.57 -4.85 14.07
N LEU A 150 -7.20 -4.99 12.80
CA LEU A 150 -6.34 -6.06 12.32
C LEU A 150 -4.91 -5.99 12.91
N VAL A 151 -4.38 -4.79 13.17
CA VAL A 151 -3.09 -4.60 13.85
C VAL A 151 -3.16 -5.08 15.31
N ALA A 152 -4.26 -4.80 16.01
CA ALA A 152 -4.52 -5.24 17.39
C ALA A 152 -5.11 -6.66 17.49
N TYR A 153 -5.11 -7.44 16.41
CA TYR A 153 -5.86 -8.69 16.31
C TYR A 153 -5.44 -9.75 17.34
N LEU A 154 -4.15 -9.86 17.65
CA LEU A 154 -3.66 -10.81 18.66
C LEU A 154 -3.88 -10.26 20.07
N ARG A 155 -5.10 -10.40 20.56
CA ARG A 155 -5.58 -9.82 21.83
C ARG A 155 -4.82 -10.30 23.07
N THR A 156 -4.18 -11.44 23.00
CA THR A 156 -3.35 -12.01 24.08
C THR A 156 -1.93 -11.43 24.12
N GLN A 157 -1.52 -10.73 23.07
CA GLN A 157 -0.19 -10.16 22.95
C GLN A 157 -0.25 -8.64 23.21
N ALA A 158 0.32 -8.20 24.35
CA ALA A 158 0.37 -6.78 24.74
C ALA A 158 0.99 -5.89 23.65
N ARG A 159 1.99 -6.40 22.93
CA ARG A 159 2.67 -5.70 21.82
C ARG A 159 1.73 -5.41 20.64
N SER A 160 0.82 -6.35 20.31
CA SER A 160 -0.17 -6.15 19.24
C SER A 160 -1.23 -5.12 19.64
N ILE A 161 -1.72 -5.18 20.88
CA ILE A 161 -2.68 -4.20 21.41
C ILE A 161 -2.06 -2.79 21.43
N GLU A 162 -0.84 -2.66 21.97
CA GLU A 162 -0.11 -1.38 22.02
C GLU A 162 0.09 -0.78 20.63
N ALA A 163 0.50 -1.61 19.65
CA ALA A 163 0.68 -1.18 18.27
C ALA A 163 -0.63 -0.69 17.64
N GLY A 164 -1.74 -1.42 17.86
CA GLY A 164 -3.05 -1.02 17.35
C GLY A 164 -3.57 0.26 17.98
N VAL A 165 -3.42 0.45 19.30
CA VAL A 165 -3.82 1.68 20.00
C VAL A 165 -3.00 2.89 19.53
N LYS A 166 -1.67 2.75 19.42
CA LYS A 166 -0.80 3.81 18.88
C LYS A 166 -1.20 4.20 17.46
N TYR A 167 -1.44 3.20 16.61
CA TYR A 167 -1.83 3.44 15.22
C TYR A 167 -3.19 4.12 15.12
N PHE A 168 -4.16 3.67 15.91
CA PHE A 168 -5.50 4.29 15.96
C PHE A 168 -5.46 5.74 16.43
N LEU A 169 -4.79 6.03 17.56
CA LEU A 169 -4.76 7.39 18.12
C LEU A 169 -4.08 8.38 17.17
N LEU A 170 -2.92 8.02 16.61
CA LEU A 170 -2.20 8.87 15.65
C LEU A 170 -2.98 8.99 14.34
N GLY A 171 -3.66 7.93 13.93
CA GLY A 171 -4.49 7.91 12.72
C GLY A 171 -5.72 8.81 12.84
N ALA A 172 -6.45 8.72 13.95
CA ALA A 172 -7.62 9.55 14.21
C ALA A 172 -7.24 11.05 14.24
N PHE A 173 -6.10 11.39 14.86
CA PHE A 173 -5.60 12.76 14.87
C PHE A 173 -5.26 13.25 13.45
N SER A 174 -4.58 12.42 12.65
CA SER A 174 -4.27 12.76 11.27
C SER A 174 -5.51 12.91 10.38
N SER A 175 -6.53 12.08 10.61
CA SER A 175 -7.81 12.18 9.90
C SER A 175 -8.57 13.46 10.24
N GLY A 176 -8.49 13.92 11.51
CA GLY A 176 -9.02 15.21 11.90
C GLY A 176 -8.35 16.38 11.18
N ILE A 177 -7.02 16.36 11.04
CA ILE A 177 -6.26 17.35 10.26
C ILE A 177 -6.70 17.33 8.80
N LEU A 178 -6.80 16.14 8.20
CA LEU A 178 -7.24 15.97 6.81
C LEU A 178 -8.65 16.57 6.59
N LEU A 179 -9.60 16.24 7.47
CA LEU A 179 -10.98 16.73 7.36
C LEU A 179 -11.05 18.24 7.53
N PHE A 180 -10.27 18.79 8.45
CA PHE A 180 -10.19 20.25 8.63
C PHE A 180 -9.58 20.93 7.39
N GLY A 181 -8.54 20.34 6.77
CA GLY A 181 -8.00 20.80 5.50
C GLY A 181 -9.04 20.80 4.37
N ILE A 182 -9.83 19.73 4.27
CA ILE A 182 -10.94 19.63 3.31
C ILE A 182 -11.96 20.78 3.54
N SER A 183 -12.31 21.08 4.80
CA SER A 183 -13.26 22.14 5.12
C SER A 183 -12.74 23.53 4.73
N LEU A 184 -11.45 23.80 4.93
CA LEU A 184 -10.81 25.06 4.49
C LEU A 184 -10.83 25.20 2.96
N LEU A 185 -10.54 24.13 2.23
CA LEU A 185 -10.57 24.13 0.76
C LEU A 185 -11.99 24.30 0.22
N PHE A 186 -12.96 23.66 0.86
CA PHE A 186 -14.37 23.85 0.53
C PHE A 186 -14.78 25.33 0.70
N ALA A 187 -14.42 25.95 1.82
CA ALA A 187 -14.68 27.36 2.06
C ALA A 187 -13.95 28.27 1.05
N ALA A 188 -12.68 28.00 0.75
CA ALA A 188 -11.88 28.75 -0.22
C ALA A 188 -12.44 28.61 -1.65
N GLY A 189 -13.02 27.46 -2.00
CA GLY A 189 -13.71 27.19 -3.26
C GLY A 189 -15.12 27.80 -3.37
N GLY A 190 -15.53 28.60 -2.39
CA GLY A 190 -16.83 29.29 -2.36
C GLY A 190 -17.96 28.48 -1.72
N GLY A 191 -17.68 27.38 -1.00
CA GLY A 191 -18.66 26.57 -0.29
C GLY A 191 -19.62 25.78 -1.19
N VAL A 192 -19.20 25.39 -2.40
CA VAL A 192 -20.08 24.80 -3.42
C VAL A 192 -19.77 23.34 -3.71
N THR A 193 -18.49 22.97 -3.76
CA THR A 193 -18.08 21.66 -4.26
C THR A 193 -16.85 21.10 -3.55
N THR A 194 -16.79 19.78 -3.44
CA THR A 194 -15.60 19.00 -3.02
C THR A 194 -15.07 18.12 -4.15
N ASN A 195 -15.70 18.17 -5.34
CA ASN A 195 -15.22 17.47 -6.54
C ASN A 195 -13.87 18.02 -6.98
N LEU A 196 -12.90 17.15 -7.22
CA LEU A 196 -11.51 17.54 -7.48
C LEU A 196 -11.35 18.44 -8.70
N ALA A 197 -12.03 18.12 -9.82
CA ALA A 197 -11.88 18.87 -11.07
C ALA A 197 -12.48 20.28 -10.94
N GLU A 198 -13.66 20.39 -10.36
CA GLU A 198 -14.33 21.68 -10.15
C GLU A 198 -13.59 22.50 -9.10
N LEU A 199 -13.16 21.88 -8.01
CA LEU A 199 -12.40 22.52 -6.95
C LEU A 199 -11.09 23.12 -7.49
N ASN A 200 -10.36 22.38 -8.33
CA ASN A 200 -9.13 22.87 -8.96
C ASN A 200 -9.36 24.18 -9.72
N GLN A 201 -10.43 24.26 -10.52
CA GLN A 201 -10.77 25.47 -11.26
C GLN A 201 -11.09 26.64 -10.32
N ARG A 202 -11.84 26.39 -9.25
CA ARG A 202 -12.23 27.41 -8.28
C ARG A 202 -11.04 27.92 -7.45
N LEU A 203 -10.14 27.00 -7.03
CA LEU A 203 -8.95 27.37 -6.27
C LEU A 203 -7.97 28.18 -7.13
N ALA A 204 -7.82 27.86 -8.41
CA ALA A 204 -6.97 28.62 -9.35
C ALA A 204 -7.48 30.05 -9.57
N LEU A 205 -8.80 30.27 -9.44
CA LEU A 205 -9.44 31.59 -9.59
C LEU A 205 -9.71 32.28 -8.23
N ALA A 206 -9.29 31.67 -7.13
CA ALA A 206 -9.55 32.22 -5.79
C ALA A 206 -8.91 33.60 -5.60
N PRO A 207 -9.62 34.56 -4.96
CA PRO A 207 -9.08 35.89 -4.76
C PRO A 207 -7.88 35.86 -3.79
N PRO A 208 -6.94 36.83 -3.88
CA PRO A 208 -5.76 36.89 -2.99
C PRO A 208 -6.09 36.85 -1.50
N SER A 209 -7.28 37.31 -1.12
CA SER A 209 -7.76 37.28 0.27
C SER A 209 -7.99 35.89 0.83
N SER A 210 -8.19 34.89 -0.03
CA SER A 210 -8.35 33.47 0.34
C SER A 210 -7.08 32.64 0.18
N SER A 211 -5.96 33.23 -0.26
CA SER A 211 -4.69 32.50 -0.53
C SER A 211 -4.16 31.74 0.69
N LEU A 212 -4.29 32.33 1.90
CA LEU A 212 -3.90 31.66 3.15
C LEU A 212 -4.78 30.43 3.46
N LEU A 213 -6.08 30.51 3.20
CA LEU A 213 -7.00 29.37 3.40
C LEU A 213 -6.69 28.25 2.41
N VAL A 214 -6.38 28.57 1.15
CA VAL A 214 -5.96 27.60 0.13
C VAL A 214 -4.67 26.92 0.57
N PHE A 215 -3.63 27.71 0.90
CA PHE A 215 -2.34 27.18 1.34
C PHE A 215 -2.46 26.26 2.55
N LEU A 216 -3.14 26.70 3.62
CA LEU A 216 -3.34 25.89 4.83
C LEU A 216 -4.18 24.64 4.55
N GLY A 217 -5.24 24.75 3.74
CA GLY A 217 -6.08 23.62 3.38
C GLY A 217 -5.31 22.56 2.59
N VAL A 218 -4.54 22.97 1.58
CA VAL A 218 -3.68 22.07 0.79
C VAL A 218 -2.61 21.42 1.67
N LEU A 219 -1.97 22.19 2.54
CA LEU A 219 -0.95 21.68 3.46
C LEU A 219 -1.53 20.65 4.43
N MET A 220 -2.72 20.87 4.99
CA MET A 220 -3.38 19.92 5.90
C MET A 220 -3.81 18.63 5.19
N VAL A 221 -4.30 18.74 3.96
CA VAL A 221 -4.59 17.56 3.12
C VAL A 221 -3.29 16.79 2.84
N LEU A 222 -2.20 17.49 2.50
CA LEU A 222 -0.88 16.89 2.31
C LEU A 222 -0.41 16.13 3.57
N VAL A 223 -0.56 16.72 4.77
CA VAL A 223 -0.23 16.06 6.05
C VAL A 223 -1.02 14.77 6.23
N GLY A 224 -2.33 14.78 5.96
CA GLY A 224 -3.19 13.60 6.05
C GLY A 224 -2.71 12.47 5.12
N PHE A 225 -2.40 12.79 3.87
CA PHE A 225 -1.86 11.82 2.92
C PHE A 225 -0.46 11.33 3.31
N CYS A 226 0.43 12.21 3.75
CA CYS A 226 1.76 11.85 4.24
C CYS A 226 1.70 10.87 5.42
N PHE A 227 0.74 11.04 6.34
CA PHE A 227 0.50 10.09 7.40
C PHE A 227 0.08 8.71 6.86
N LYS A 228 -0.88 8.65 5.92
CA LYS A 228 -1.41 7.38 5.37
C LYS A 228 -0.32 6.56 4.65
N VAL A 229 0.63 7.21 3.99
CA VAL A 229 1.75 6.54 3.33
C VAL A 229 2.97 6.35 4.24
N ALA A 230 2.94 6.87 5.47
CA ALA A 230 4.05 6.89 6.43
C ALA A 230 5.27 7.69 5.94
N ALA A 231 5.04 8.87 5.34
CA ALA A 231 6.10 9.79 4.97
C ALA A 231 6.58 10.63 6.16
N VAL A 232 7.87 11.01 6.19
CA VAL A 232 8.48 11.85 7.24
C VAL A 232 7.94 13.28 7.14
N PRO A 233 7.54 13.91 8.28
CA PRO A 233 7.70 13.48 9.67
C PRO A 233 6.55 12.62 10.22
N PHE A 234 5.52 12.31 9.44
CA PHE A 234 4.28 11.64 9.88
C PHE A 234 4.38 10.10 9.88
N HIS A 235 5.58 9.54 9.94
CA HIS A 235 5.90 8.12 9.84
C HIS A 235 5.92 7.36 11.18
N MET A 236 5.84 8.07 12.31
CA MET A 236 6.17 7.51 13.65
C MET A 236 5.36 6.28 14.04
N TRP A 237 4.13 6.16 13.51
CA TRP A 237 3.27 4.99 13.74
C TRP A 237 3.76 3.71 13.07
N SER A 238 4.43 3.84 11.91
CA SER A 238 4.67 2.71 10.99
C SER A 238 5.64 1.65 11.56
N PRO A 239 6.81 1.99 12.15
CA PRO A 239 7.70 0.98 12.70
C PRO A 239 7.08 0.20 13.85
N ASP A 240 6.29 0.84 14.72
CA ASP A 240 5.65 0.20 15.86
C ASP A 240 4.45 -0.65 15.43
N ALA A 241 3.62 -0.14 14.51
CA ALA A 241 2.49 -0.89 13.95
C ALA A 241 2.97 -2.13 13.16
N TYR A 242 4.05 -2.01 12.37
CA TYR A 242 4.60 -3.14 11.62
C TYR A 242 5.16 -4.22 12.54
N ASP A 243 5.82 -3.80 13.60
CA ASP A 243 6.47 -4.71 14.55
C ASP A 243 5.46 -5.47 15.41
N GLY A 244 4.39 -4.79 15.88
CA GLY A 244 3.37 -5.38 16.75
C GLY A 244 2.24 -6.13 16.05
N ALA A 245 1.94 -5.82 14.78
CA ALA A 245 0.89 -6.49 14.03
C ALA A 245 1.23 -7.97 13.74
N PRO A 246 0.22 -8.85 13.51
CA PRO A 246 0.43 -10.13 12.86
C PRO A 246 1.20 -9.94 11.55
N THR A 247 2.20 -10.77 11.26
CA THR A 247 3.09 -10.55 10.11
C THR A 247 2.37 -10.49 8.74
N PRO A 248 1.29 -11.27 8.48
CA PRO A 248 0.49 -11.09 7.26
C PRO A 248 -0.16 -9.71 7.17
N ILE A 249 -0.59 -9.14 8.31
CA ILE A 249 -1.14 -7.77 8.35
C ILE A 249 -0.03 -6.73 8.14
N THR A 250 1.17 -6.97 8.66
CA THR A 250 2.35 -6.14 8.33
C THR A 250 2.63 -6.15 6.84
N ALA A 251 2.60 -7.32 6.19
CA ALA A 251 2.73 -7.46 4.75
C ALA A 251 1.61 -6.68 4.01
N PHE A 252 0.35 -6.84 4.42
CA PHE A 252 -0.79 -6.13 3.88
C PHE A 252 -0.63 -4.61 3.95
N MET A 253 -0.29 -4.09 5.14
CA MET A 253 -0.07 -2.65 5.36
C MET A 253 1.07 -2.09 4.51
N SER A 254 2.08 -2.90 4.19
CA SER A 254 3.18 -2.47 3.33
C SER A 254 2.80 -2.35 1.86
N MET A 255 1.77 -3.08 1.41
CA MET A 255 1.38 -3.22 0.00
C MET A 255 0.08 -2.48 -0.33
N ALA A 256 -1.07 -3.00 0.11
CA ALA A 256 -2.39 -2.57 -0.35
C ALA A 256 -2.76 -1.13 0.06
N PRO A 257 -2.69 -0.73 1.34
CA PRO A 257 -3.01 0.64 1.75
C PRO A 257 -2.11 1.69 1.10
N LYS A 258 -0.84 1.34 0.86
CA LYS A 258 0.09 2.26 0.17
C LYS A 258 -0.26 2.41 -1.30
N ALA A 259 -0.60 1.31 -1.99
CA ALA A 259 -1.04 1.38 -3.37
C ALA A 259 -2.29 2.26 -3.52
N ALA A 260 -3.31 2.03 -2.68
CA ALA A 260 -4.54 2.82 -2.72
C ALA A 260 -4.30 4.29 -2.36
N SER A 261 -3.47 4.56 -1.34
CA SER A 261 -3.14 5.93 -0.94
C SER A 261 -2.30 6.65 -2.00
N MET A 262 -1.38 5.97 -2.69
CA MET A 262 -0.62 6.55 -3.80
C MET A 262 -1.50 6.89 -5.00
N ALA A 263 -2.48 6.04 -5.34
CA ALA A 263 -3.46 6.35 -6.38
C ALA A 263 -4.27 7.60 -6.05
N ALA A 264 -4.77 7.71 -4.81
CA ALA A 264 -5.50 8.90 -4.36
C ALA A 264 -4.58 10.13 -4.31
N PHE A 265 -3.33 9.99 -3.91
CA PHE A 265 -2.32 11.05 -3.90
C PHE A 265 -2.09 11.60 -5.31
N LEU A 266 -1.89 10.71 -6.29
CA LEU A 266 -1.78 11.08 -7.70
C LEU A 266 -3.02 11.86 -8.18
N ARG A 267 -4.21 11.39 -7.82
CA ARG A 267 -5.47 12.03 -8.25
C ARG A 267 -5.69 13.38 -7.60
N VAL A 268 -5.51 13.50 -6.28
CA VAL A 268 -5.71 14.75 -5.55
C VAL A 268 -4.72 15.82 -6.00
N PHE A 269 -3.44 15.49 -6.07
CA PHE A 269 -2.39 16.47 -6.40
C PHE A 269 -2.22 16.67 -7.90
N GLY A 270 -2.46 15.65 -8.72
CA GLY A 270 -2.40 15.76 -10.18
C GLY A 270 -3.64 16.39 -10.81
N THR A 271 -4.83 16.20 -10.22
CA THR A 271 -6.08 16.75 -10.76
C THR A 271 -6.64 17.87 -9.88
N GLY A 272 -6.78 17.60 -8.57
CA GLY A 272 -7.46 18.51 -7.64
C GLY A 272 -6.68 19.76 -7.31
N PHE A 273 -5.35 19.67 -7.20
CA PHE A 273 -4.48 20.76 -6.76
C PHE A 273 -3.43 21.18 -7.78
N ASN A 274 -3.61 20.79 -9.05
CA ASN A 274 -2.68 21.15 -10.12
C ASN A 274 -2.63 22.68 -10.33
N GLY A 275 -3.76 23.37 -10.25
CA GLY A 275 -3.85 24.83 -10.39
C GLY A 275 -3.18 25.64 -9.27
N VAL A 276 -2.88 25.00 -8.12
CA VAL A 276 -2.21 25.59 -6.97
C VAL A 276 -0.92 24.83 -6.62
N SER A 277 -0.24 24.32 -7.65
CA SER A 277 0.96 23.49 -7.48
C SER A 277 2.10 24.19 -6.76
N SER A 278 2.19 25.51 -6.84
CA SER A 278 3.15 26.34 -6.09
C SER A 278 3.06 26.15 -4.56
N ASP A 279 1.87 25.81 -4.04
CA ASP A 279 1.63 25.74 -2.61
C ASP A 279 2.07 24.41 -1.99
N TRP A 280 2.07 23.33 -2.75
CA TRP A 280 2.38 21.99 -2.24
C TRP A 280 3.69 21.39 -2.76
N MET A 281 4.24 21.88 -3.88
CA MET A 281 5.42 21.28 -4.50
C MET A 281 6.65 21.33 -3.57
N ALA A 282 6.94 22.47 -2.96
CA ALA A 282 8.08 22.62 -2.05
C ALA A 282 7.90 21.84 -0.73
N PRO A 283 6.75 21.87 -0.02
CA PRO A 283 6.49 20.98 1.11
C PRO A 283 6.61 19.50 0.76
N LEU A 284 6.06 19.06 -0.38
CA LEU A 284 6.15 17.66 -0.82
C LEU A 284 7.60 17.25 -1.13
N ALA A 285 8.39 18.14 -1.77
CA ALA A 285 9.80 17.93 -2.02
C ALA A 285 10.60 17.72 -0.72
N PHE A 286 10.32 18.54 0.30
CA PHE A 286 10.93 18.39 1.63
C PHE A 286 10.57 17.04 2.26
N VAL A 287 9.29 16.66 2.25
CA VAL A 287 8.80 15.38 2.77
C VAL A 287 9.44 14.20 2.04
N ALA A 288 9.56 14.27 0.72
CA ALA A 288 10.22 13.24 -0.09
C ALA A 288 11.68 13.07 0.30
N ALA A 289 12.46 14.18 0.35
CA ALA A 289 13.86 14.16 0.76
C ALA A 289 14.04 13.63 2.19
N ALA A 290 13.26 14.14 3.13
CA ALA A 290 13.30 13.71 4.53
C ALA A 290 12.97 12.22 4.68
N SER A 291 12.00 11.70 3.92
CA SER A 291 11.64 10.27 3.93
C SER A 291 12.74 9.39 3.36
N MET A 292 13.37 9.80 2.26
CA MET A 292 14.51 9.10 1.68
C MET A 292 15.70 9.05 2.63
N ILE A 293 16.04 10.16 3.29
CA ILE A 293 17.18 10.24 4.20
C ILE A 293 16.90 9.48 5.50
N LEU A 294 15.83 9.86 6.23
CA LEU A 294 15.55 9.29 7.54
C LEU A 294 15.23 7.79 7.45
N GLY A 295 14.42 7.38 6.46
CA GLY A 295 14.07 5.98 6.27
C GLY A 295 15.30 5.10 6.10
N ASN A 296 16.24 5.49 5.23
CA ASN A 296 17.47 4.73 5.00
C ASN A 296 18.44 4.76 6.18
N VAL A 297 18.64 5.92 6.82
CA VAL A 297 19.54 6.05 7.98
C VAL A 297 19.01 5.26 9.18
N ALA A 298 17.71 5.32 9.45
CA ALA A 298 17.10 4.58 10.56
C ALA A 298 17.11 3.06 10.31
N ALA A 299 16.97 2.61 9.06
CA ALA A 299 17.05 1.20 8.69
C ALA A 299 18.39 0.55 9.06
N LEU A 300 19.52 1.30 9.01
CA LEU A 300 20.86 0.81 9.34
C LEU A 300 21.01 0.25 10.77
N ARG A 301 20.18 0.69 11.72
CA ARG A 301 20.26 0.32 13.13
C ARG A 301 19.19 -0.67 13.59
N GLN A 302 18.37 -1.16 12.68
CA GLN A 302 17.30 -2.10 13.06
C GLN A 302 17.82 -3.50 13.32
N GLN A 303 17.19 -4.17 14.28
CA GLN A 303 17.55 -5.51 14.72
C GLN A 303 16.47 -6.55 14.35
N THR A 304 15.23 -6.12 14.07
CA THR A 304 14.15 -6.99 13.63
C THR A 304 13.88 -6.80 12.13
N MET A 305 13.54 -7.89 11.46
CA MET A 305 13.26 -7.84 10.01
C MET A 305 12.04 -6.96 9.70
N LYS A 306 11.00 -7.01 10.52
CA LYS A 306 9.81 -6.18 10.36
C LYS A 306 10.13 -4.68 10.43
N ARG A 307 10.92 -4.24 11.42
CA ARG A 307 11.30 -2.82 11.55
C ARG A 307 12.24 -2.38 10.45
N LEU A 308 13.17 -3.25 10.01
CA LEU A 308 14.03 -2.98 8.86
C LEU A 308 13.17 -2.73 7.60
N LEU A 309 12.22 -3.62 7.31
CA LEU A 309 11.30 -3.46 6.19
C LEU A 309 10.35 -2.26 6.35
N ALA A 310 9.98 -1.88 7.59
CA ALA A 310 9.20 -0.68 7.86
C ALA A 310 9.96 0.61 7.51
N TYR A 311 11.20 0.76 7.96
CA TYR A 311 12.02 1.93 7.62
C TYR A 311 12.42 1.96 6.15
N SER A 312 12.74 0.80 5.58
CA SER A 312 12.88 0.64 4.14
C SER A 312 11.64 1.15 3.39
N SER A 313 10.45 0.78 3.86
CA SER A 313 9.18 1.20 3.30
C SER A 313 8.98 2.72 3.33
N ILE A 314 9.43 3.40 4.38
CA ILE A 314 9.42 4.88 4.50
C ILE A 314 10.33 5.49 3.41
N ALA A 315 11.53 4.94 3.21
CA ALA A 315 12.43 5.39 2.15
C ALA A 315 11.83 5.19 0.75
N HIS A 316 11.21 4.02 0.48
CA HIS A 316 10.54 3.74 -0.78
C HIS A 316 9.37 4.70 -1.05
N VAL A 317 8.62 5.10 -0.01
CA VAL A 317 7.61 6.16 -0.13
C VAL A 317 8.27 7.47 -0.59
N GLY A 318 9.40 7.86 -0.01
CA GLY A 318 10.14 9.04 -0.44
C GLY A 318 10.48 9.02 -1.93
N TYR A 319 10.89 7.86 -2.48
CA TYR A 319 11.09 7.71 -3.93
C TYR A 319 9.79 7.85 -4.72
N MET A 320 8.70 7.20 -4.28
CA MET A 320 7.40 7.27 -4.96
C MET A 320 6.80 8.68 -4.99
N LEU A 321 7.08 9.52 -3.99
CA LEU A 321 6.63 10.92 -3.96
C LEU A 321 7.24 11.74 -5.12
N LEU A 322 8.39 11.37 -5.67
CA LEU A 322 8.92 11.98 -6.89
C LEU A 322 7.96 11.79 -8.09
N GLY A 323 7.31 10.63 -8.17
CA GLY A 323 6.28 10.37 -9.19
C GLY A 323 4.99 11.15 -8.95
N VAL A 324 4.63 11.38 -7.68
CA VAL A 324 3.49 12.24 -7.33
C VAL A 324 3.75 13.70 -7.72
N MET A 325 4.99 14.19 -7.54
CA MET A 325 5.38 15.53 -8.02
C MET A 325 5.23 15.66 -9.55
N ALA A 326 5.36 14.56 -10.26
CA ALA A 326 5.17 14.47 -11.70
C ALA A 326 3.73 14.08 -12.12
N ALA A 327 2.75 14.06 -11.20
CA ALA A 327 1.39 13.55 -11.47
C ALA A 327 0.64 14.34 -12.57
N GLY A 328 0.97 15.63 -12.76
CA GLY A 328 0.41 16.46 -13.83
C GLY A 328 1.05 16.24 -15.22
N SER A 329 2.08 15.37 -15.32
CA SER A 329 2.79 15.08 -16.56
C SER A 329 2.52 13.64 -17.05
N PRO A 330 2.62 13.39 -18.38
CA PRO A 330 2.58 12.04 -18.91
C PRO A 330 3.66 11.17 -18.26
N GLY A 331 3.29 9.99 -17.78
CA GLY A 331 4.22 9.04 -17.18
C GLY A 331 4.30 9.06 -15.66
N GLY A 332 3.81 10.11 -14.96
CA GLY A 332 3.85 10.18 -13.49
C GLY A 332 3.08 9.03 -12.82
N ALA A 333 1.83 8.86 -13.20
CA ALA A 333 0.97 7.78 -12.69
C ALA A 333 1.53 6.39 -13.06
N GLN A 334 2.03 6.22 -14.29
CA GLN A 334 2.64 4.99 -14.78
C GLN A 334 3.89 4.60 -13.97
N ALA A 335 4.75 5.58 -13.67
CA ALA A 335 5.96 5.37 -12.88
C ALA A 335 5.63 4.90 -11.45
N VAL A 336 4.65 5.54 -10.81
CA VAL A 336 4.21 5.17 -9.46
C VAL A 336 3.55 3.79 -9.47
N TRP A 337 2.70 3.50 -10.47
CA TRP A 337 2.05 2.20 -10.60
C TRP A 337 3.07 1.06 -10.79
N LEU A 338 4.03 1.22 -11.72
CA LEU A 338 5.09 0.25 -11.95
C LEU A 338 5.93 0.02 -10.68
N TYR A 339 6.22 1.11 -9.97
CA TYR A 339 6.96 1.03 -8.73
C TYR A 339 6.17 0.26 -7.66
N MET A 340 4.86 0.54 -7.52
CA MET A 340 3.99 -0.17 -6.58
C MET A 340 3.82 -1.65 -6.93
N LEU A 341 3.72 -2.00 -8.21
CA LEU A 341 3.70 -3.41 -8.66
C LEU A 341 5.00 -4.13 -8.25
N THR A 342 6.14 -3.52 -8.57
CA THR A 342 7.45 -4.07 -8.21
C THR A 342 7.61 -4.22 -6.69
N TYR A 343 7.18 -3.20 -5.95
CA TYR A 343 7.24 -3.17 -4.50
C TYR A 343 6.34 -4.24 -3.86
N LEU A 344 5.14 -4.46 -4.40
CA LEU A 344 4.24 -5.53 -3.99
C LEU A 344 4.91 -6.91 -4.12
N LEU A 345 5.55 -7.18 -5.25
CA LEU A 345 6.26 -8.45 -5.49
C LEU A 345 7.41 -8.66 -4.51
N MET A 346 8.20 -7.63 -4.25
CA MET A 346 9.32 -7.70 -3.32
C MET A 346 8.86 -7.91 -1.88
N GLN A 347 7.85 -7.18 -1.44
CA GLN A 347 7.32 -7.27 -0.08
C GLN A 347 6.61 -8.60 0.18
N SER A 348 5.81 -9.08 -0.77
CA SER A 348 5.13 -10.37 -0.63
C SER A 348 6.10 -11.52 -0.42
N GLY A 349 7.18 -11.57 -1.20
CA GLY A 349 8.22 -12.59 -1.05
C GLY A 349 9.02 -12.46 0.25
N ALA A 350 9.42 -11.24 0.63
CA ALA A 350 10.16 -11.00 1.87
C ALA A 350 9.34 -11.43 3.10
N PHE A 351 8.08 -10.97 3.21
CA PHE A 351 7.23 -11.33 4.34
C PHE A 351 6.80 -12.81 4.34
N ALA A 352 6.63 -13.44 3.17
CA ALA A 352 6.38 -14.88 3.10
C ALA A 352 7.53 -15.69 3.73
N ILE A 353 8.79 -15.28 3.49
CA ILE A 353 9.97 -15.89 4.09
C ILE A 353 10.01 -15.65 5.60
N VAL A 354 9.73 -14.42 6.05
CA VAL A 354 9.66 -14.08 7.48
C VAL A 354 8.61 -14.94 8.19
N ILE A 355 7.38 -15.02 7.66
CA ILE A 355 6.28 -15.83 8.22
C ILE A 355 6.67 -17.30 8.31
N PHE A 356 7.31 -17.83 7.27
CA PHE A 356 7.75 -19.21 7.26
C PHE A 356 8.77 -19.51 8.37
N LEU A 357 9.72 -18.60 8.63
CA LEU A 357 10.69 -18.73 9.70
C LEU A 357 10.05 -18.55 11.08
N GLN A 358 9.09 -17.62 11.22
CA GLN A 358 8.33 -17.41 12.47
C GLN A 358 7.52 -18.64 12.90
N GLY A 359 6.99 -19.41 11.97
CA GLY A 359 6.34 -20.71 12.27
C GLY A 359 7.26 -21.72 12.94
N LYS A 360 8.55 -21.39 13.14
CA LYS A 360 9.58 -22.18 13.82
C LYS A 360 10.13 -21.51 15.06
N GLY A 361 9.58 -20.35 15.44
CA GLY A 361 10.13 -19.51 16.52
C GLY A 361 11.35 -18.69 16.12
N GLU A 362 11.69 -18.67 14.82
CA GLU A 362 12.80 -17.91 14.22
C GLU A 362 12.25 -16.81 13.30
N GLY A 363 13.10 -15.91 12.77
CA GLY A 363 12.71 -14.93 11.72
C GLY A 363 12.15 -13.62 12.23
N GLU A 364 12.12 -13.39 13.54
CA GLU A 364 11.81 -12.07 14.11
C GLU A 364 13.04 -11.15 14.04
N ARG A 365 14.19 -11.66 14.47
CA ARG A 365 15.45 -10.93 14.45
C ARG A 365 16.19 -11.15 13.12
N ILE A 366 16.97 -10.15 12.73
CA ILE A 366 17.84 -10.27 11.55
C ILE A 366 18.86 -11.40 11.74
N ASP A 367 19.35 -11.60 12.96
CA ASP A 367 20.29 -12.68 13.29
C ASP A 367 19.73 -14.09 13.05
N ASP A 368 18.41 -14.26 13.07
CA ASP A 368 17.75 -15.55 12.80
C ASP A 368 17.96 -16.05 11.35
N PHE A 369 18.36 -15.13 10.46
CA PHE A 369 18.67 -15.45 9.05
C PHE A 369 20.11 -15.96 8.86
N ARG A 370 20.89 -16.05 9.93
CA ARG A 370 22.30 -16.44 9.90
C ARG A 370 22.50 -17.84 9.35
N GLY A 371 23.37 -17.97 8.34
CA GLY A 371 23.68 -19.26 7.72
C GLY A 371 22.54 -19.93 6.96
N LEU A 372 21.46 -19.18 6.63
CA LEU A 372 20.31 -19.69 5.89
C LEU A 372 20.71 -20.28 4.53
N GLY A 373 21.79 -19.77 3.90
CA GLY A 373 22.33 -20.28 2.64
C GLY A 373 22.83 -21.72 2.73
N ARG A 374 23.27 -22.17 3.93
CA ARG A 374 23.72 -23.55 4.15
C ARG A 374 22.57 -24.48 4.54
N THR A 375 21.62 -23.98 5.34
CA THR A 375 20.51 -24.79 5.86
C THR A 375 19.35 -24.89 4.87
N ARG A 376 19.08 -23.82 4.09
CA ARG A 376 17.95 -23.69 3.16
C ARG A 376 18.33 -22.85 1.94
N PRO A 377 19.13 -23.40 1.01
CA PRO A 377 19.73 -22.64 -0.09
C PRO A 377 18.70 -21.96 -1.01
N LEU A 378 17.57 -22.61 -1.32
CA LEU A 378 16.54 -22.03 -2.19
C LEU A 378 15.83 -20.85 -1.52
N LEU A 379 15.56 -20.93 -0.22
CA LEU A 379 14.92 -19.85 0.54
C LEU A 379 15.86 -18.64 0.67
N ALA A 380 17.15 -18.91 0.96
CA ALA A 380 18.19 -17.90 1.01
C ALA A 380 18.39 -17.24 -0.35
N PHE A 381 18.36 -18.01 -1.44
CA PHE A 381 18.45 -17.47 -2.79
C PHE A 381 17.28 -16.52 -3.11
N ALA A 382 16.04 -16.93 -2.82
CA ALA A 382 14.87 -16.08 -3.03
C ALA A 382 14.96 -14.78 -2.20
N MET A 383 15.35 -14.88 -0.92
CA MET A 383 15.55 -13.68 -0.08
C MET A 383 16.66 -12.78 -0.59
N MET A 384 17.77 -13.35 -1.08
CA MET A 384 18.86 -12.60 -1.70
C MET A 384 18.37 -11.81 -2.92
N VAL A 385 17.65 -12.46 -3.84
CA VAL A 385 17.09 -11.81 -5.04
C VAL A 385 16.19 -10.64 -4.63
N ILE A 386 15.31 -10.84 -3.64
CA ILE A 386 14.40 -9.81 -3.14
C ILE A 386 15.18 -8.65 -2.52
N MET A 387 16.18 -8.91 -1.65
CA MET A 387 17.00 -7.89 -1.00
C MET A 387 17.81 -7.08 -2.03
N LEU A 388 18.40 -7.74 -3.01
CA LEU A 388 19.12 -7.08 -4.10
C LEU A 388 18.18 -6.22 -4.97
N SER A 389 16.95 -6.69 -5.20
CA SER A 389 15.94 -5.92 -5.92
C SER A 389 15.48 -4.70 -5.14
N LEU A 390 15.24 -4.81 -3.83
CA LEU A 390 14.93 -3.67 -2.94
C LEU A 390 16.09 -2.65 -2.91
N ALA A 391 17.33 -3.13 -2.91
CA ALA A 391 18.51 -2.28 -3.04
C ALA A 391 18.54 -1.51 -4.38
N GLY A 392 17.97 -2.09 -5.43
CA GLY A 392 18.00 -1.54 -6.78
C GLY A 392 19.24 -1.96 -7.56
N VAL A 393 19.67 -3.22 -7.42
CA VAL A 393 20.83 -3.78 -8.14
C VAL A 393 20.40 -4.24 -9.54
N PRO A 394 21.06 -3.78 -10.62
CA PRO A 394 20.85 -4.34 -11.96
C PRO A 394 21.25 -5.84 -12.00
N PRO A 395 20.58 -6.68 -12.75
CA PRO A 395 19.46 -6.46 -13.66
C PRO A 395 18.10 -6.82 -13.06
N LEU A 396 17.79 -6.46 -11.82
CA LEU A 396 16.54 -6.82 -11.15
C LEU A 396 15.42 -5.78 -11.38
N LEU A 397 14.16 -6.21 -11.25
CA LEU A 397 12.99 -5.36 -11.51
C LEU A 397 12.97 -4.09 -10.65
N GLY A 398 13.45 -4.17 -9.40
CA GLY A 398 13.56 -3.00 -8.50
C GLY A 398 14.49 -1.90 -9.00
N PHE A 399 15.53 -2.24 -9.77
CA PHE A 399 16.37 -1.24 -10.43
C PHE A 399 15.58 -0.49 -11.51
N PHE A 400 14.84 -1.20 -12.37
CA PHE A 400 14.08 -0.56 -13.45
C PHE A 400 13.02 0.40 -12.94
N SER A 401 12.26 0.01 -11.91
CA SER A 401 11.25 0.88 -11.33
C SER A 401 11.85 2.15 -10.70
N LYS A 402 12.99 2.04 -9.98
CA LYS A 402 13.73 3.18 -9.47
C LYS A 402 14.29 4.06 -10.59
N PHE A 403 14.95 3.43 -11.57
CA PHE A 403 15.55 4.14 -12.69
C PHE A 403 14.54 4.96 -13.46
N TYR A 404 13.38 4.39 -13.78
CA TYR A 404 12.32 5.07 -14.49
C TYR A 404 11.77 6.26 -13.71
N LEU A 405 11.55 6.08 -12.41
CA LEU A 405 11.05 7.14 -11.54
C LEU A 405 12.07 8.29 -11.39
N PHE A 406 13.36 7.95 -11.24
CA PHE A 406 14.42 8.96 -11.12
C PHE A 406 14.67 9.71 -12.45
N LYS A 407 14.59 9.00 -13.58
CA LYS A 407 14.64 9.60 -14.92
C LYS A 407 13.52 10.63 -15.08
N LEU A 408 12.28 10.27 -14.75
CA LEU A 408 11.13 11.17 -14.81
C LEU A 408 11.33 12.40 -13.92
N ALA A 409 11.81 12.22 -12.69
CA ALA A 409 12.07 13.33 -11.78
C ALA A 409 13.15 14.29 -12.33
N MET A 410 14.18 13.77 -12.99
CA MET A 410 15.19 14.60 -13.68
C MET A 410 14.61 15.38 -14.87
N GLU A 411 13.77 14.74 -15.69
CA GLU A 411 13.10 15.37 -16.82
C GLU A 411 12.17 16.51 -16.40
N GLN A 412 11.58 16.41 -15.18
CA GLN A 412 10.77 17.46 -14.56
C GLN A 412 11.61 18.55 -13.84
N GLY A 413 12.94 18.49 -13.92
CA GLY A 413 13.84 19.50 -13.32
C GLY A 413 14.14 19.27 -11.83
N HIS A 414 13.69 18.16 -11.22
CA HIS A 414 13.94 17.86 -9.80
C HIS A 414 15.32 17.22 -9.57
N VAL A 415 16.39 17.82 -10.13
CA VAL A 415 17.75 17.28 -10.12
C VAL A 415 18.26 17.04 -8.70
N THR A 416 18.12 18.02 -7.80
CA THR A 416 18.59 17.89 -6.41
C THR A 416 17.95 16.70 -5.68
N LEU A 417 16.62 16.51 -5.83
CA LEU A 417 15.92 15.38 -5.23
C LEU A 417 16.36 14.04 -5.83
N THR A 418 16.63 14.02 -7.14
CA THR A 418 17.14 12.80 -7.80
C THR A 418 18.54 12.44 -7.30
N VAL A 419 19.41 13.42 -7.07
CA VAL A 419 20.73 13.18 -6.45
C VAL A 419 20.58 12.63 -5.03
N ILE A 420 19.69 13.21 -4.22
CA ILE A 420 19.37 12.68 -2.87
C ILE A 420 18.86 11.24 -2.96
N ALA A 421 17.98 10.95 -3.92
CA ALA A 421 17.42 9.61 -4.12
C ALA A 421 18.51 8.58 -4.49
N LEU A 422 19.44 8.93 -5.37
CA LEU A 422 20.56 8.08 -5.75
C LEU A 422 21.50 7.81 -4.57
N LEU A 423 21.90 8.85 -3.83
CA LEU A 423 22.78 8.70 -2.67
C LEU A 423 22.13 7.87 -1.56
N THR A 424 20.87 8.12 -1.26
CA THR A 424 20.15 7.37 -0.24
C THR A 424 19.84 5.92 -0.67
N SER A 425 19.67 5.66 -1.97
CA SER A 425 19.58 4.29 -2.50
C SER A 425 20.89 3.53 -2.36
N ALA A 426 22.05 4.21 -2.50
CA ALA A 426 23.35 3.60 -2.20
C ALA A 426 23.50 3.26 -0.72
N VAL A 427 23.02 4.11 0.20
CA VAL A 427 22.96 3.78 1.63
C VAL A 427 22.06 2.57 1.87
N ALA A 428 20.91 2.48 1.17
CA ALA A 428 20.01 1.32 1.27
C ALA A 428 20.68 0.00 0.91
N ALA A 429 21.55 -0.01 -0.07
CA ALA A 429 22.28 -1.20 -0.49
C ALA A 429 23.06 -1.84 0.68
N TYR A 430 23.60 -1.02 1.60
CA TYR A 430 24.37 -1.54 2.71
C TYR A 430 23.55 -2.46 3.63
N TYR A 431 22.38 -2.04 4.12
CA TYR A 431 21.61 -2.86 5.05
C TYR A 431 20.95 -4.07 4.37
N TYR A 432 20.59 -3.99 3.10
CA TYR A 432 20.10 -5.14 2.37
C TYR A 432 21.22 -6.17 2.10
N LEU A 433 22.40 -5.70 1.70
CA LEU A 433 23.56 -6.57 1.52
C LEU A 433 24.05 -7.17 2.86
N ALA A 434 23.90 -6.46 3.98
CA ALA A 434 24.22 -6.98 5.31
C ALA A 434 23.36 -8.22 5.64
N VAL A 435 22.06 -8.20 5.32
CA VAL A 435 21.19 -9.39 5.46
C VAL A 435 21.68 -10.53 4.57
N VAL A 436 22.00 -10.25 3.31
CA VAL A 436 22.54 -11.26 2.38
C VAL A 436 23.86 -11.83 2.91
N ALA A 437 24.77 -10.97 3.34
CA ALA A 437 26.05 -11.41 3.91
C ALA A 437 25.85 -12.28 5.16
N LEU A 438 24.90 -11.95 6.03
CA LEU A 438 24.56 -12.76 7.20
C LEU A 438 24.06 -14.16 6.80
N MET A 439 23.25 -14.27 5.75
CA MET A 439 22.71 -15.55 5.30
C MET A 439 23.77 -16.47 4.68
N TYR A 440 24.74 -15.92 3.97
CA TYR A 440 25.70 -16.73 3.19
C TYR A 440 27.08 -16.89 3.84
N PHE A 441 27.57 -15.88 4.56
CA PHE A 441 28.95 -15.86 5.07
C PHE A 441 29.07 -16.14 6.58
N LYS A 442 27.96 -16.21 7.31
CA LYS A 442 27.97 -16.56 8.73
C LYS A 442 27.55 -18.03 8.92
N GLU A 443 28.04 -18.63 10.00
CA GLU A 443 27.64 -20.00 10.35
C GLU A 443 26.21 -20.02 10.90
N PRO A 444 25.44 -21.07 10.64
CA PRO A 444 24.10 -21.22 11.20
C PRO A 444 24.14 -21.12 12.73
N ALA A 445 23.13 -20.52 13.33
CA ALA A 445 22.88 -20.69 14.74
C ALA A 445 22.66 -22.18 15.03
N ALA A 446 23.16 -22.68 16.16
CA ALA A 446 23.02 -24.09 16.52
C ALA A 446 21.52 -24.43 16.72
N SER A 447 20.84 -24.85 15.65
CA SER A 447 19.48 -25.37 15.71
C SER A 447 19.52 -26.89 15.69
N THR A 448 18.86 -27.51 16.63
CA THR A 448 18.76 -28.97 16.78
C THR A 448 17.70 -29.62 15.91
N GLU A 449 16.87 -28.83 15.20
CA GLU A 449 15.76 -29.37 14.40
C GLU A 449 16.11 -29.52 12.91
N ALA A 450 15.74 -30.67 12.34
CA ALA A 450 15.80 -30.90 10.90
C ALA A 450 14.95 -29.89 10.12
N PRO A 451 15.40 -29.44 8.94
CA PRO A 451 14.66 -28.48 8.13
C PRO A 451 13.31 -29.07 7.68
N ARG A 452 12.20 -28.49 8.15
CA ARG A 452 10.85 -28.85 7.66
C ARG A 452 10.66 -28.31 6.24
N PRO A 453 9.99 -29.05 5.34
CA PRO A 453 9.70 -28.56 3.98
C PRO A 453 8.79 -27.32 4.05
N MET A 454 8.93 -26.42 3.08
CA MET A 454 8.01 -25.31 2.88
C MET A 454 6.63 -25.86 2.47
N GLY A 455 5.57 -25.31 3.07
CA GLY A 455 4.21 -25.57 2.60
C GLY A 455 4.02 -25.07 1.16
N LEU A 456 3.07 -25.67 0.44
CA LEU A 456 2.79 -25.36 -0.96
C LEU A 456 2.55 -23.85 -1.19
N VAL A 457 1.77 -23.21 -0.32
CA VAL A 457 1.44 -21.77 -0.41
C VAL A 457 2.69 -20.90 -0.30
N THR A 458 3.54 -21.14 0.71
CA THR A 458 4.81 -20.39 0.86
C THR A 458 5.70 -20.57 -0.37
N THR A 459 5.81 -21.80 -0.88
CA THR A 459 6.61 -22.11 -2.05
C THR A 459 6.13 -21.33 -3.27
N TRP A 460 4.81 -21.26 -3.49
CA TRP A 460 4.24 -20.51 -4.61
C TRP A 460 4.43 -19.00 -4.45
N VAL A 461 4.14 -18.43 -3.27
CA VAL A 461 4.29 -16.97 -3.06
C VAL A 461 5.75 -16.56 -3.21
N VAL A 462 6.68 -17.27 -2.55
CA VAL A 462 8.12 -16.96 -2.63
C VAL A 462 8.66 -17.23 -4.04
N GLY A 463 8.31 -18.36 -4.64
CA GLY A 463 8.76 -18.74 -5.98
C GLY A 463 8.27 -17.78 -7.06
N LEU A 464 6.98 -17.44 -7.04
CA LEU A 464 6.39 -16.50 -8.00
C LEU A 464 6.99 -15.09 -7.84
N SER A 465 7.10 -14.59 -6.61
CA SER A 465 7.72 -13.29 -6.33
C SER A 465 9.16 -13.25 -6.83
N CYS A 466 9.97 -14.26 -6.52
CA CYS A 466 11.35 -14.35 -6.97
C CYS A 466 11.44 -14.44 -8.50
N ALA A 467 10.63 -15.29 -9.13
CA ALA A 467 10.59 -15.45 -10.58
C ALA A 467 10.19 -14.14 -11.30
N LEU A 468 9.15 -13.47 -10.82
CA LEU A 468 8.69 -12.20 -11.43
C LEU A 468 9.70 -11.07 -11.22
N VAL A 469 10.41 -11.03 -10.10
CA VAL A 469 11.48 -10.05 -9.85
C VAL A 469 12.69 -10.30 -10.76
N LEU A 470 13.04 -11.56 -11.03
CA LEU A 470 14.14 -11.92 -11.94
C LEU A 470 13.76 -11.73 -13.41
N LEU A 471 12.62 -12.28 -13.81
CA LEU A 471 12.18 -12.31 -15.21
C LEU A 471 11.55 -10.98 -15.66
N GLY A 472 10.97 -10.22 -14.74
CA GLY A 472 10.33 -8.95 -15.03
C GLY A 472 11.27 -7.93 -15.68
N THR A 473 12.57 -8.09 -15.45
CA THR A 473 13.63 -7.30 -16.09
C THR A 473 13.70 -7.49 -17.60
N CYS A 474 13.53 -8.72 -18.07
CA CYS A 474 13.53 -9.03 -19.50
C CYS A 474 12.36 -8.36 -20.23
N PHE A 475 11.34 -7.96 -19.47
CA PHE A 475 10.11 -7.35 -19.98
C PHE A 475 9.95 -5.88 -19.52
N GLY A 476 10.99 -5.26 -18.94
CA GLY A 476 10.90 -3.92 -18.33
C GLY A 476 10.32 -2.84 -19.26
N ALA A 477 10.74 -2.78 -20.53
CA ALA A 477 10.16 -1.87 -21.50
C ALA A 477 8.69 -2.21 -21.79
N LYS A 478 8.35 -3.51 -21.99
CA LYS A 478 6.97 -3.94 -22.20
C LYS A 478 6.07 -3.71 -20.99
N LEU A 479 6.62 -3.79 -19.78
CA LEU A 479 5.88 -3.46 -18.55
C LEU A 479 5.54 -1.97 -18.47
N LEU A 480 6.41 -1.10 -19.00
CA LEU A 480 6.12 0.32 -19.13
C LEU A 480 5.05 0.60 -20.17
N ASP A 481 5.16 -0.02 -21.35
CA ASP A 481 4.13 0.09 -22.39
C ASP A 481 2.79 -0.45 -21.87
N TRP A 482 2.82 -1.54 -21.13
CA TRP A 482 1.63 -2.10 -20.49
C TRP A 482 1.08 -1.18 -19.39
N ALA A 483 1.94 -0.58 -18.56
CA ALA A 483 1.54 0.45 -17.59
C ALA A 483 0.86 1.62 -18.30
N ALA A 484 1.36 2.03 -19.47
CA ALA A 484 0.78 3.08 -20.28
C ALA A 484 -0.61 2.73 -20.86
N THR A 485 -0.92 1.44 -21.03
CA THR A 485 -2.24 0.99 -21.50
C THR A 485 -3.24 0.80 -20.35
N ILE A 486 -2.75 0.58 -19.13
CA ILE A 486 -3.58 0.34 -17.94
C ILE A 486 -3.83 1.63 -17.16
N VAL A 487 -2.86 2.53 -17.09
CA VAL A 487 -2.83 3.78 -16.32
C VAL A 487 -2.71 4.97 -17.26
#